data_7f1b91871b8c39c59c5ef699e220df2d
#
_entry.id   7f1b91871b8c39c59c5ef699e220df2d
#
_cell.length_a   1.000
_cell.length_b   1.000
_cell.length_c   1.000
_cell.angle_alpha   90.00
_cell.angle_beta   90.00
_cell.angle_gamma   90.00
#
_symmetry.space_group_name_H-M   'P 1'
#
loop_
_entity.id
_entity.type
_entity.pdbx_description
1 polymer ?
#
loop_
_entity_poly.entity_id
_entity_poly.type
_entity_poly.pdbx_seq_one_letter_code
_entity_poly.pdbx_strand_id
1 'polypeptide(L)' 'LLRQALEELPVEYREVIILREIEGLSYKEIAAIADLPVGTVMSRLARARKRLQQTLARRLHTEV' A
#
# COMPACT_ATOMS: atom_id res chain seq x y z
N LEU A 1 -13.29 -5.47 5.31
CA LEU A 1 -13.23 -4.14 4.71
C LEU A 1 -11.81 -3.77 4.26
N LEU A 2 -10.83 -3.91 5.14
CA LEU A 2 -9.44 -3.63 4.78
C LEU A 2 -8.94 -4.55 3.65
N ARG A 3 -9.23 -5.84 3.74
CA ARG A 3 -8.84 -6.80 2.71
C ARG A 3 -9.44 -6.40 1.36
N GLN A 4 -10.72 -6.05 1.36
CA GLN A 4 -11.40 -5.65 0.13
C GLN A 4 -10.78 -4.39 -0.48
N ALA A 5 -10.45 -3.42 0.38
CA ALA A 5 -9.82 -2.18 -0.08
C ALA A 5 -8.43 -2.45 -0.66
N LEU A 6 -7.65 -3.33 -0.03
CA LEU A 6 -6.34 -3.73 -0.54
C LEU A 6 -6.45 -4.42 -1.91
N GLU A 7 -7.46 -5.26 -2.08
CA GLU A 7 -7.66 -5.97 -3.34
C GLU A 7 -7.99 -5.02 -4.49
N GLU A 8 -8.55 -3.85 -4.20
CA GLU A 8 -8.84 -2.84 -5.23
C GLU A 8 -7.61 -2.04 -5.66
N LEU A 9 -6.53 -2.09 -4.89
CA LEU A 9 -5.32 -1.36 -5.24
C LEU A 9 -4.58 -2.02 -6.40
N PRO A 10 -3.90 -1.22 -7.24
CA PRO A 10 -2.93 -1.79 -8.16
C PRO A 10 -1.94 -2.68 -7.42
N VAL A 11 -1.47 -3.72 -8.08
CA VAL A 11 -0.63 -4.72 -7.42
C VAL A 11 0.64 -4.12 -6.82
N GLU A 12 1.24 -3.13 -7.47
CA GLU A 12 2.45 -2.46 -6.98
C GLU A 12 2.21 -1.75 -5.66
N TYR A 13 1.05 -1.14 -5.50
CA TYR A 13 0.68 -0.44 -4.27
C TYR A 13 0.35 -1.43 -3.16
N ARG A 14 -0.38 -2.48 -3.49
CA ARG A 14 -0.75 -3.51 -2.53
C ARG A 14 0.49 -4.17 -1.94
N GLU A 15 1.46 -4.50 -2.78
CA GLU A 15 2.68 -5.17 -2.34
C GLU A 15 3.48 -4.34 -1.34
N VAL A 16 3.72 -3.07 -1.62
CA VAL A 16 4.51 -2.24 -0.71
C VAL A 16 3.79 -2.00 0.62
N ILE A 17 2.47 -1.89 0.60
CA ILE A 17 1.70 -1.75 1.83
C ILE A 17 1.80 -3.02 2.66
N ILE A 18 1.62 -4.18 2.06
CA ILE A 18 1.71 -5.45 2.77
C ILE A 18 3.10 -5.62 3.38
N LEU A 19 4.15 -5.36 2.61
CA LEU A 19 5.51 -5.51 3.10
C LEU A 19 5.81 -4.55 4.24
N ARG A 20 5.31 -3.33 4.18
CA ARG A 20 5.60 -2.32 5.21
C ARG A 20 4.68 -2.44 6.43
N GLU A 21 3.37 -2.49 6.21
CA GLU A 21 2.41 -2.35 7.30
C GLU A 21 2.05 -3.69 7.95
N ILE A 22 2.08 -4.76 7.20
CA ILE A 22 1.72 -6.08 7.74
C ILE A 22 2.96 -6.86 8.15
N GLU A 23 3.98 -6.90 7.31
CA GLU A 23 5.20 -7.63 7.61
C GLU A 23 6.26 -6.82 8.34
N GLY A 24 6.08 -5.51 8.41
CA GLY A 24 6.95 -4.65 9.21
C GLY A 24 8.37 -4.44 8.68
N LEU A 25 8.55 -4.60 7.38
CA LEU A 25 9.89 -4.48 6.79
C LEU A 25 10.33 -3.03 6.68
N SER A 26 11.65 -2.82 6.73
CA SER A 26 12.23 -1.50 6.52
C SER A 26 12.15 -1.12 5.04
N TYR A 27 12.30 0.17 4.76
CA TYR A 27 12.31 0.65 3.37
C TYR A 27 13.43 -0.01 2.56
N LYS A 28 14.60 -0.22 3.18
CA LYS A 28 15.72 -0.89 2.51
C LYS A 28 15.39 -2.34 2.18
N GLU A 29 14.73 -3.02 3.10
CA GLU A 29 14.33 -4.41 2.89
C GLU A 29 13.30 -4.50 1.75
N ILE A 30 12.34 -3.60 1.75
CA ILE A 30 11.33 -3.55 0.68
C ILE A 30 12.00 -3.24 -0.66
N ALA A 31 12.94 -2.30 -0.67
CA ALA A 31 13.66 -1.95 -1.88
C ALA A 31 14.41 -3.15 -2.45
N ALA A 32 15.04 -3.95 -1.59
CA ALA A 32 15.74 -5.15 -2.01
C ALA A 32 14.78 -6.20 -2.59
N ILE A 33 13.65 -6.43 -1.92
CA ILE A 33 12.67 -7.42 -2.36
C ILE A 33 12.02 -6.99 -3.69
N ALA A 34 11.65 -5.72 -3.81
CA ALA A 34 10.97 -5.20 -4.99
C ALA A 34 11.92 -4.82 -6.12
N ASP A 35 13.22 -4.85 -5.86
CA ASP A 35 14.27 -4.44 -6.82
C ASP A 35 14.05 -3.00 -7.28
N LEU A 36 13.90 -2.10 -6.31
CA LEU A 36 13.63 -0.69 -6.56
C LEU A 36 14.57 0.18 -5.70
N PRO A 37 14.86 1.41 -6.14
CA PRO A 37 15.53 2.37 -5.27
C PRO A 37 14.68 2.68 -4.04
N VAL A 38 15.33 2.97 -2.92
CA VAL A 38 14.62 3.28 -1.66
C VAL A 38 13.69 4.49 -1.84
N GLY A 39 14.13 5.51 -2.55
CA GLY A 39 13.29 6.68 -2.82
C GLY A 39 12.01 6.34 -3.56
N THR A 40 12.08 5.39 -4.48
CA THR A 40 10.91 4.90 -5.21
C THR A 40 9.96 4.16 -4.29
N VAL A 41 10.50 3.36 -3.36
CA VAL A 41 9.67 2.68 -2.35
C VAL A 41 8.92 3.72 -1.51
N MET A 42 9.60 4.76 -1.06
CA MET A 42 9.00 5.80 -0.24
C MET A 42 7.86 6.52 -0.97
N SER A 43 8.10 6.93 -2.22
CA SER A 43 7.07 7.63 -3.00
C SER A 43 5.91 6.70 -3.35
N ARG A 44 6.20 5.44 -3.64
CA ARG A 44 5.15 4.45 -3.93
C ARG A 44 4.28 4.19 -2.71
N LEU A 45 4.89 4.09 -1.52
CA LEU A 45 4.14 3.93 -0.27
C LEU A 45 3.24 5.13 0.00
N ALA A 46 3.73 6.34 -0.23
CA ALA A 46 2.92 7.54 -0.03
C ALA A 46 1.68 7.52 -0.92
N ARG A 47 1.86 7.19 -2.19
CA ARG A 47 0.74 7.09 -3.13
C ARG A 47 -0.19 5.95 -2.79
N ALA A 48 0.37 4.82 -2.37
CA ALA A 48 -0.42 3.65 -2.00
C ALA A 48 -1.30 3.93 -0.79
N ARG A 49 -0.74 4.59 0.23
CA ARG A 49 -1.51 4.96 1.43
C ARG A 49 -2.65 5.90 1.08
N LYS A 50 -2.38 6.89 0.25
CA LYS A 50 -3.40 7.84 -0.17
C LYS A 50 -4.52 7.12 -0.93
N ARG A 51 -4.17 6.24 -1.85
CA ARG A 51 -5.13 5.48 -2.62
C ARG A 51 -5.97 4.58 -1.73
N LEU A 52 -5.31 3.94 -0.75
CA LEU A 52 -6.01 3.08 0.20
C LEU A 52 -7.01 3.87 1.04
N GLN A 53 -6.61 5.04 1.53
CA GLN A 53 -7.50 5.91 2.29
C GLN A 53 -8.73 6.30 1.48
N GLN A 54 -8.54 6.64 0.21
CA GLN A 54 -9.65 6.98 -0.68
C GLN A 54 -10.60 5.80 -0.88
N THR A 55 -10.05 4.63 -1.07
CA THR A 55 -10.84 3.42 -1.25
C THR A 55 -11.63 3.08 0.01
N LEU A 56 -11.00 3.16 1.17
CA LEU A 56 -11.67 2.91 2.45
C LEU A 56 -12.79 3.92 2.71
N ALA A 57 -12.52 5.20 2.47
CA ALA A 57 -13.52 6.25 2.66
C ALA A 57 -14.74 6.01 1.77
N ARG A 58 -14.51 5.65 0.51
CA ARG A 58 -15.59 5.36 -0.43
C ARG A 58 -16.41 4.16 0.02
N ARG A 59 -15.76 3.09 0.45
CA ARG A 59 -16.46 1.89 0.91
C ARG A 59 -17.24 2.12 2.18
N LEU A 60 -16.66 2.84 3.14
CA LEU A 60 -17.36 3.19 4.37
C LEU A 60 -18.57 4.07 4.08
N HIS A 61 -18.44 5.02 3.17
CA HIS A 61 -19.54 5.89 2.79
C HIS A 61 -20.66 5.10 2.12
N THR A 62 -20.31 4.16 1.29
CA THR A 62 -21.27 3.32 0.58
C THR A 62 -22.05 2.41 1.53
N GLU A 63 -21.42 1.95 2.60
CA GLU A 63 -22.04 1.04 3.55
C GLU A 63 -22.98 1.75 4.53
N VAL A 64 -22.91 3.06 4.60
CA VAL A 64 -23.79 3.85 5.45
C VAL A 64 -25.10 4.14 4.74
#